data_93d6786308af70df1bcc1f2dd5099b23
#
_entry.id   93d6786308af70df1bcc1f2dd5099b23
#
_cell.length_a   1.000
_cell.length_b   1.000
_cell.length_c   1.000
_cell.angle_alpha   90.00
_cell.angle_beta   90.00
_cell.angle_gamma   90.00
#
_symmetry.space_group_name_H-M   'P 1'
#
loop_
_entity.id
_entity.type
_entity.pdbx_description
1 polymer ?
#
loop_
_entity_poly.entity_id
_entity_poly.type
_entity_poly.pdbx_seq_one_letter_code
_entity_poly.pdbx_strand_id
1 'polypeptide(L)'
;MTEIFLIRHVQSEGNIYRVMQGHWDGEVTALGRLQQQALRERFETIPVDGVYASDLTRASFTAEAVALPKGLPVITDRRLREIDIGPWEGQFFGNVCHDEPESAQTFMNRADEWRHEGAETYAEVGRRVYEAMREISEANDGKRVAVVSHGVSIRSFLSLVTAIPLSDTEALPIFHNTSVSTLRYENGVFTPIVLDECSHLPKNRQTAWSWTGDLRDESMDPMRERSYYTDCYADAWLSAHGSLDRFEPSAYLLAACKHYVRDPRSILKLYDDDKAVGLLDLDTLKGRDEAWGWITLLYLREDYRGRGYGVQALARAIMYYRALGRKELRLHVAEDNQRAVRFYECQGFRLLKKSGGMLLMGRELHES
;
A
#
# COMPACT_ATOMS: atom_id res chain seq x y z
N MET A 1 -28.07 10.51 22.57
CA MET A 1 -26.69 9.94 22.62
C MET A 1 -26.49 9.01 21.44
N THR A 2 -25.49 9.24 20.61
CA THR A 2 -25.12 8.37 19.48
C THR A 2 -23.90 7.53 19.84
N GLU A 3 -23.93 6.23 19.62
CA GLU A 3 -22.77 5.33 19.72
C GLU A 3 -22.12 5.18 18.36
N ILE A 4 -20.80 5.35 18.28
CA ILE A 4 -20.05 5.40 17.01
C ILE A 4 -18.96 4.34 17.02
N PHE A 5 -18.96 3.48 16.00
CA PHE A 5 -17.85 2.58 15.68
C PHE A 5 -17.01 3.20 14.58
N LEU A 6 -15.92 3.87 14.97
CA LEU A 6 -14.97 4.48 14.04
C LEU A 6 -13.92 3.43 13.64
N ILE A 7 -13.86 3.13 12.34
CA ILE A 7 -13.13 1.97 11.79
C ILE A 7 -12.08 2.46 10.79
N ARG A 8 -10.85 1.99 10.89
CA ARG A 8 -9.86 2.19 9.84
C ARG A 8 -10.07 1.19 8.70
N HIS A 9 -9.88 1.62 7.46
CA HIS A 9 -9.99 0.77 6.28
C HIS A 9 -9.12 -0.49 6.32
N VAL A 10 -9.47 -1.53 5.54
CA VAL A 10 -8.68 -2.76 5.31
C VAL A 10 -7.31 -2.45 4.69
N GLN A 11 -6.40 -3.44 4.73
CA GLN A 11 -5.13 -3.34 4.04
C GLN A 11 -5.32 -3.20 2.51
N SER A 12 -4.67 -2.20 1.93
CA SER A 12 -4.63 -1.93 0.50
C SER A 12 -3.20 -2.03 -0.06
N GLU A 13 -3.07 -2.01 -1.37
CA GLU A 13 -1.77 -2.02 -2.06
C GLU A 13 -0.83 -0.93 -1.55
N GLY A 14 -1.30 0.30 -1.32
CA GLY A 14 -0.46 1.36 -0.78
C GLY A 14 0.20 1.00 0.56
N ASN A 15 -0.47 0.21 1.41
CA ASN A 15 0.13 -0.24 2.67
C ASN A 15 1.33 -1.19 2.45
N ILE A 16 1.23 -2.14 1.51
CA ILE A 16 2.27 -3.16 1.28
C ILE A 16 3.30 -2.72 0.24
N TYR A 17 2.91 -1.88 -0.72
CA TYR A 17 3.79 -1.32 -1.75
C TYR A 17 4.62 -0.17 -1.21
N ARG A 18 4.27 0.35 -0.04
CA ARG A 18 4.90 1.52 0.57
C ARG A 18 4.75 2.76 -0.31
N VAL A 19 3.56 2.91 -0.86
CA VAL A 19 3.14 4.06 -1.65
C VAL A 19 2.39 5.05 -0.78
N MET A 20 2.71 6.30 -0.92
CA MET A 20 1.99 7.40 -0.30
C MET A 20 0.56 7.44 -0.83
N GLN A 21 -0.40 7.17 0.06
CA GLN A 21 -1.81 7.05 -0.30
C GLN A 21 -2.67 7.97 0.56
N GLY A 22 -2.73 9.22 0.19
CA GLY A 22 -3.77 10.12 0.68
C GLY A 22 -5.06 9.86 -0.09
N HIS A 23 -5.24 10.52 -1.22
CA HIS A 23 -6.34 10.31 -2.16
C HIS A 23 -6.02 9.29 -3.25
N TRP A 24 -4.76 8.92 -3.47
CA TRP A 24 -4.42 7.79 -4.33
C TRP A 24 -5.08 6.50 -3.83
N ASP A 25 -5.73 5.75 -4.70
CA ASP A 25 -6.63 4.66 -4.31
C ASP A 25 -6.23 3.32 -4.95
N GLY A 26 -5.29 2.62 -4.30
CA GLY A 26 -4.87 1.28 -4.71
C GLY A 26 -5.86 0.19 -4.30
N GLU A 27 -5.72 -0.99 -4.92
CA GLU A 27 -6.60 -2.13 -4.69
C GLU A 27 -6.50 -2.69 -3.26
N VAL A 28 -7.58 -3.34 -2.85
CA VAL A 28 -7.62 -4.13 -1.60
C VAL A 28 -6.81 -5.41 -1.76
N THR A 29 -5.89 -5.68 -0.83
CA THR A 29 -5.05 -6.88 -0.85
C THR A 29 -5.83 -8.15 -0.49
N ALA A 30 -5.24 -9.33 -0.76
CA ALA A 30 -5.80 -10.61 -0.30
C ALA A 30 -5.97 -10.63 1.23
N LEU A 31 -5.00 -10.09 1.99
CA LEU A 31 -5.12 -9.95 3.44
C LEU A 31 -6.23 -8.95 3.83
N GLY A 32 -6.36 -7.85 3.09
CA GLY A 32 -7.45 -6.88 3.30
C GLY A 32 -8.84 -7.52 3.16
N ARG A 33 -9.02 -8.44 2.22
CA ARG A 33 -10.28 -9.22 2.08
C ARG A 33 -10.53 -10.13 3.27
N LEU A 34 -9.49 -10.77 3.83
CA LEU A 34 -9.61 -11.57 5.05
C LEU A 34 -9.90 -10.70 6.29
N GLN A 35 -9.35 -9.48 6.33
CA GLN A 35 -9.68 -8.51 7.39
C GLN A 35 -11.13 -8.05 7.28
N GLN A 36 -11.63 -7.80 6.07
CA GLN A 36 -13.04 -7.44 5.84
C GLN A 36 -13.98 -8.57 6.32
N GLN A 37 -13.65 -9.83 6.01
CA GLN A 37 -14.45 -10.96 6.46
C GLN A 37 -14.49 -11.05 7.98
N ALA A 38 -13.37 -10.91 8.66
CA ALA A 38 -13.32 -10.94 10.13
C ALA A 38 -14.11 -9.77 10.75
N LEU A 39 -14.05 -8.58 10.14
CA LEU A 39 -14.86 -7.44 10.54
C LEU A 39 -16.36 -7.73 10.37
N ARG A 40 -16.76 -8.37 9.27
CA ARG A 40 -18.13 -8.78 9.02
C ARG A 40 -18.64 -9.73 10.10
N GLU A 41 -17.85 -10.75 10.45
CA GLU A 41 -18.17 -11.72 11.50
C GLU A 41 -18.33 -11.02 12.86
N ARG A 42 -17.42 -10.07 13.19
CA ARG A 42 -17.54 -9.25 14.40
C ARG A 42 -18.87 -8.50 14.48
N PHE A 43 -19.28 -7.86 13.38
CA PHE A 43 -20.51 -7.05 13.36
C PHE A 43 -21.78 -7.85 13.12
N GLU A 44 -21.73 -9.17 12.99
CA GLU A 44 -22.92 -10.01 12.76
C GLU A 44 -23.97 -9.82 13.86
N THR A 45 -23.54 -9.79 15.13
CA THR A 45 -24.40 -9.66 16.29
C THR A 45 -24.49 -8.24 16.86
N ILE A 46 -23.60 -7.33 16.46
CA ILE A 46 -23.60 -5.95 16.92
C ILE A 46 -24.63 -5.17 16.10
N PRO A 47 -25.67 -4.58 16.72
CA PRO A 47 -26.65 -3.77 16.01
C PRO A 47 -26.01 -2.47 15.52
N VAL A 48 -26.31 -2.11 14.26
CA VAL A 48 -25.88 -0.85 13.62
C VAL A 48 -27.07 -0.34 12.82
N ASP A 49 -27.37 0.96 12.95
CA ASP A 49 -28.53 1.60 12.33
C ASP A 49 -28.16 2.44 11.10
N GLY A 50 -26.86 2.75 10.92
CA GLY A 50 -26.35 3.50 9.78
C GLY A 50 -24.86 3.24 9.53
N VAL A 51 -24.45 3.25 8.25
CA VAL A 51 -23.05 3.02 7.86
C VAL A 51 -22.59 4.14 6.95
N TYR A 52 -21.52 4.80 7.36
CA TYR A 52 -20.88 5.93 6.68
C TYR A 52 -19.43 5.58 6.32
N ALA A 53 -18.92 6.11 5.23
CA ALA A 53 -17.54 5.86 4.83
C ALA A 53 -16.95 7.00 4.00
N SER A 54 -15.62 7.11 4.00
CA SER A 54 -14.91 7.73 2.90
C SER A 54 -15.29 7.06 1.58
N ASP A 55 -15.37 7.82 0.51
CA ASP A 55 -15.67 7.34 -0.85
C ASP A 55 -14.47 6.66 -1.53
N LEU A 56 -13.27 6.66 -0.91
CA LEU A 56 -12.13 5.91 -1.40
C LEU A 56 -12.41 4.40 -1.31
N THR A 57 -12.03 3.65 -2.35
CA THR A 57 -12.38 2.24 -2.55
C THR A 57 -12.04 1.38 -1.32
N ARG A 58 -10.87 1.55 -0.73
CA ARG A 58 -10.45 0.80 0.46
C ARG A 58 -11.36 1.02 1.68
N ALA A 59 -11.94 2.21 1.82
CA ALA A 59 -12.85 2.53 2.93
C ALA A 59 -14.29 2.08 2.65
N SER A 60 -14.82 2.35 1.46
CA SER A 60 -16.16 1.90 1.06
C SER A 60 -16.25 0.37 1.05
N PHE A 61 -15.24 -0.33 0.52
CA PHE A 61 -15.15 -1.78 0.59
C PHE A 61 -15.15 -2.30 2.03
N THR A 62 -14.46 -1.62 2.94
CA THR A 62 -14.48 -1.98 4.37
C THR A 62 -15.87 -1.81 4.98
N ALA A 63 -16.56 -0.72 4.64
CA ALA A 63 -17.89 -0.41 5.15
C ALA A 63 -18.95 -1.45 4.74
N GLU A 64 -18.80 -2.08 3.57
CA GLU A 64 -19.65 -3.17 3.11
C GLU A 64 -19.67 -4.37 4.08
N ALA A 65 -18.58 -4.61 4.81
CA ALA A 65 -18.55 -5.66 5.83
C ALA A 65 -19.62 -5.48 6.91
N VAL A 66 -19.90 -4.23 7.26
CA VAL A 66 -20.89 -3.87 8.28
C VAL A 66 -22.29 -3.69 7.66
N ALA A 67 -22.35 -3.07 6.47
CA ALA A 67 -23.60 -2.67 5.83
C ALA A 67 -24.38 -3.85 5.23
N LEU A 68 -23.72 -4.68 4.39
CA LEU A 68 -24.39 -5.73 3.63
C LEU A 68 -25.15 -6.76 4.48
N PRO A 69 -24.61 -7.30 5.60
CA PRO A 69 -25.35 -8.26 6.44
C PRO A 69 -26.60 -7.67 7.08
N LYS A 70 -26.71 -6.35 7.16
CA LYS A 70 -27.80 -5.63 7.79
C LYS A 70 -28.79 -5.02 6.78
N GLY A 71 -28.52 -5.19 5.48
CA GLY A 71 -29.32 -4.58 4.42
C GLY A 71 -29.30 -3.05 4.42
N LEU A 72 -28.23 -2.45 4.95
CA LEU A 72 -28.05 -1.00 5.01
C LEU A 72 -27.27 -0.50 3.79
N PRO A 73 -27.56 0.71 3.28
CA PRO A 73 -26.68 1.37 2.32
C PRO A 73 -25.41 1.88 3.00
N VAL A 74 -24.31 1.94 2.25
CA VAL A 74 -23.13 2.71 2.64
C VAL A 74 -23.32 4.15 2.15
N ILE A 75 -23.33 5.10 3.08
CA ILE A 75 -23.43 6.54 2.79
C ILE A 75 -22.01 7.11 2.74
N THR A 76 -21.57 7.56 1.57
CA THR A 76 -20.21 8.08 1.41
C THR A 76 -20.14 9.59 1.68
N ASP A 77 -19.07 10.02 2.36
CA ASP A 77 -18.76 11.42 2.61
C ASP A 77 -17.27 11.70 2.34
N ARG A 78 -17.00 12.61 1.39
CA ARG A 78 -15.63 12.98 1.01
C ARG A 78 -14.84 13.61 2.16
N ARG A 79 -15.51 14.19 3.15
CA ARG A 79 -14.86 14.75 4.35
C ARG A 79 -14.24 13.66 5.25
N LEU A 80 -14.58 12.38 5.03
CA LEU A 80 -13.97 11.23 5.72
C LEU A 80 -12.74 10.66 4.99
N ARG A 81 -12.32 11.23 3.84
CA ARG A 81 -11.11 10.82 3.11
C ARG A 81 -9.86 10.99 3.96
N GLU A 82 -8.79 10.28 3.58
CA GLU A 82 -7.45 10.48 4.12
C GLU A 82 -6.95 11.89 3.81
N ILE A 83 -5.87 12.31 4.44
CA ILE A 83 -5.19 13.56 4.12
C ILE A 83 -4.83 13.60 2.63
N ASP A 84 -5.13 14.71 1.97
CA ASP A 84 -4.57 14.99 0.64
C ASP A 84 -3.10 15.38 0.82
N ILE A 85 -2.20 14.58 0.27
CA ILE A 85 -0.76 14.79 0.40
C ILE A 85 -0.14 15.45 -0.85
N GLY A 86 -0.99 15.95 -1.75
CA GLY A 86 -0.59 16.73 -2.91
C GLY A 86 0.40 15.99 -3.82
N PRO A 87 1.58 16.58 -4.11
CA PRO A 87 2.55 15.97 -5.02
C PRO A 87 3.09 14.60 -4.59
N TRP A 88 2.94 14.21 -3.32
CA TRP A 88 3.38 12.90 -2.85
C TRP A 88 2.40 11.76 -3.19
N GLU A 89 1.20 12.08 -3.69
CA GLU A 89 0.21 11.08 -4.08
C GLU A 89 0.79 10.06 -5.07
N GLY A 90 0.72 8.78 -4.72
CA GLY A 90 1.20 7.69 -5.57
C GLY A 90 2.72 7.52 -5.61
N GLN A 91 3.51 8.34 -4.92
CA GLN A 91 4.97 8.17 -4.84
C GLN A 91 5.35 7.06 -3.83
N PHE A 92 6.47 6.40 -4.07
CA PHE A 92 7.05 5.46 -3.09
C PHE A 92 7.62 6.23 -1.91
N PHE A 93 7.27 5.80 -0.70
CA PHE A 93 7.67 6.50 0.52
C PHE A 93 9.19 6.59 0.69
N GLY A 94 9.94 5.54 0.31
CA GLY A 94 11.40 5.58 0.33
C GLY A 94 12.01 6.65 -0.57
N ASN A 95 11.38 6.91 -1.74
CA ASN A 95 11.81 8.00 -2.62
C ASN A 95 11.50 9.37 -2.00
N VAL A 96 10.29 9.54 -1.45
CA VAL A 96 9.90 10.77 -0.74
C VAL A 96 10.87 11.09 0.42
N CYS A 97 11.24 10.08 1.22
CA CYS A 97 12.21 10.26 2.30
C CYS A 97 13.60 10.66 1.82
N HIS A 98 14.01 10.21 0.63
CA HIS A 98 15.30 10.57 0.05
C HIS A 98 15.28 11.96 -0.58
N ASP A 99 14.24 12.27 -1.35
CA ASP A 99 14.15 13.49 -2.14
C ASP A 99 13.79 14.71 -1.29
N GLU A 100 12.97 14.51 -0.24
CA GLU A 100 12.48 15.55 0.65
C GLU A 100 12.60 15.15 2.14
N PRO A 101 13.80 14.86 2.66
CA PRO A 101 14.00 14.24 3.97
C PRO A 101 13.45 15.07 5.14
N GLU A 102 13.57 16.39 5.08
CA GLU A 102 13.07 17.29 6.13
C GLU A 102 11.55 17.30 6.17
N SER A 103 10.90 17.37 5.01
CA SER A 103 9.44 17.34 4.88
C SER A 103 8.88 15.97 5.31
N ALA A 104 9.53 14.87 4.88
CA ALA A 104 9.14 13.52 5.29
C ALA A 104 9.26 13.32 6.80
N GLN A 105 10.35 13.78 7.41
CA GLN A 105 10.55 13.72 8.86
C GLN A 105 9.47 14.54 9.60
N THR A 106 9.14 15.72 9.10
CA THR A 106 8.09 16.56 9.69
C THR A 106 6.72 15.89 9.57
N PHE A 107 6.40 15.30 8.41
CA PHE A 107 5.18 14.50 8.22
C PHE A 107 5.04 13.36 9.22
N MET A 108 6.14 12.65 9.49
CA MET A 108 6.12 11.51 10.41
C MET A 108 6.00 11.91 11.88
N ASN A 109 6.74 12.96 12.31
CA ASN A 109 7.02 13.22 13.72
C ASN A 109 6.45 14.55 14.24
N ARG A 110 6.10 15.48 13.35
CA ARG A 110 5.68 16.84 13.69
C ARG A 110 4.43 17.21 12.90
N ALA A 111 3.34 16.48 13.13
CA ALA A 111 2.07 16.65 12.43
C ALA A 111 1.52 18.10 12.53
N ASP A 112 1.81 18.81 13.61
CA ASP A 112 1.47 20.20 13.82
C ASP A 112 2.22 21.18 12.92
N GLU A 113 3.43 20.84 12.49
CA GLU A 113 4.30 21.70 11.69
C GLU A 113 4.28 21.34 10.19
N TRP A 114 3.92 20.12 9.85
CA TRP A 114 3.99 19.67 8.46
C TRP A 114 3.11 20.53 7.54
N ARG A 115 3.74 21.04 6.49
CA ARG A 115 3.12 21.81 5.41
C ARG A 115 3.78 21.42 4.11
N HIS A 116 2.98 21.17 3.10
CA HIS A 116 3.46 20.90 1.75
C HIS A 116 2.57 21.61 0.74
N GLU A 117 3.14 22.16 -0.32
CA GLU A 117 2.36 22.87 -1.34
C GLU A 117 1.38 21.91 -2.04
N GLY A 118 0.13 22.30 -2.12
CA GLY A 118 -0.93 21.49 -2.72
C GLY A 118 -1.48 20.38 -1.83
N ALA A 119 -1.01 20.24 -0.58
CA ALA A 119 -1.48 19.26 0.38
C ALA A 119 -2.33 19.89 1.49
N GLU A 120 -3.17 19.08 2.15
CA GLU A 120 -3.86 19.46 3.39
C GLU A 120 -2.90 19.42 4.58
N THR A 121 -3.13 20.26 5.57
CA THR A 121 -2.52 20.13 6.89
C THR A 121 -3.30 19.15 7.77
N TYR A 122 -2.64 18.55 8.76
CA TYR A 122 -3.31 17.69 9.75
C TYR A 122 -4.47 18.39 10.47
N ALA A 123 -4.34 19.71 10.73
CA ALA A 123 -5.39 20.50 11.35
C ALA A 123 -6.63 20.70 10.45
N GLU A 124 -6.44 20.86 9.14
CA GLU A 124 -7.54 20.93 8.16
C GLU A 124 -8.27 19.60 8.08
N VAL A 125 -7.53 18.49 7.99
CA VAL A 125 -8.08 17.12 8.03
C VAL A 125 -8.89 16.91 9.30
N GLY A 126 -8.32 17.21 10.47
CA GLY A 126 -9.01 17.07 11.75
C GLY A 126 -10.32 17.83 11.80
N ARG A 127 -10.34 19.08 11.31
CA ARG A 127 -11.53 19.92 11.26
C ARG A 127 -12.62 19.36 10.35
N ARG A 128 -12.29 18.98 9.09
CA ARG A 128 -13.31 18.44 8.17
C ARG A 128 -13.90 17.11 8.62
N VAL A 129 -13.05 16.25 9.23
CA VAL A 129 -13.52 14.97 9.78
C VAL A 129 -14.39 15.22 11.02
N TYR A 130 -14.01 16.16 11.91
CA TYR A 130 -14.82 16.53 13.06
C TYR A 130 -16.21 17.04 12.66
N GLU A 131 -16.29 17.90 11.65
CA GLU A 131 -17.58 18.42 11.14
C GLU A 131 -18.45 17.28 10.58
N ALA A 132 -17.88 16.38 9.78
CA ALA A 132 -18.60 15.21 9.27
C ALA A 132 -19.11 14.30 10.41
N MET A 133 -18.24 13.98 11.35
CA MET A 133 -18.58 13.13 12.50
C MET A 133 -19.68 13.75 13.38
N ARG A 134 -19.63 15.08 13.60
CA ARG A 134 -20.66 15.82 14.34
C ARG A 134 -22.01 15.73 13.65
N GLU A 135 -22.07 16.05 12.36
CA GLU A 135 -23.32 16.01 11.59
C GLU A 135 -23.93 14.60 11.51
N ILE A 136 -23.07 13.58 11.28
CA ILE A 136 -23.49 12.17 11.30
C ILE A 136 -24.07 11.82 12.68
N SER A 137 -23.43 12.26 13.76
CA SER A 137 -23.88 11.95 15.11
C SER A 137 -25.19 12.63 15.47
N GLU A 138 -25.36 13.90 15.11
CA GLU A 138 -26.59 14.67 15.33
C GLU A 138 -27.78 14.09 14.53
N ALA A 139 -27.56 13.65 13.30
CA ALA A 139 -28.57 13.03 12.46
C ALA A 139 -28.98 11.61 12.93
N ASN A 140 -28.22 11.01 13.82
CA ASN A 140 -28.42 9.65 14.31
C ASN A 140 -28.60 9.58 15.85
N ASP A 141 -29.17 10.60 16.46
CA ASP A 141 -29.40 10.58 17.91
C ASP A 141 -30.23 9.36 18.35
N GLY A 142 -29.79 8.70 19.42
CA GLY A 142 -30.37 7.47 19.92
C GLY A 142 -29.95 6.18 19.18
N LYS A 143 -29.08 6.27 18.16
CA LYS A 143 -28.69 5.17 17.28
C LYS A 143 -27.22 4.77 17.43
N ARG A 144 -26.86 3.66 16.77
CA ARG A 144 -25.50 3.15 16.60
C ARG A 144 -25.08 3.28 15.15
N VAL A 145 -23.95 3.91 14.89
CA VAL A 145 -23.44 4.12 13.53
C VAL A 145 -22.02 3.57 13.39
N ALA A 146 -21.70 3.01 12.24
CA ALA A 146 -20.34 2.69 11.84
C ALA A 146 -19.84 3.77 10.89
N VAL A 147 -18.62 4.25 11.11
CA VAL A 147 -17.95 5.24 10.26
C VAL A 147 -16.58 4.71 9.87
N VAL A 148 -16.33 4.56 8.56
CA VAL A 148 -15.06 4.04 8.05
C VAL A 148 -14.23 5.17 7.46
N SER A 149 -12.99 5.31 7.95
CA SER A 149 -12.06 6.34 7.55
C SER A 149 -10.61 5.80 7.51
N HIS A 150 -9.61 6.66 7.65
CA HIS A 150 -8.20 6.38 7.39
C HIS A 150 -7.32 6.75 8.58
N GLY A 151 -6.03 6.39 8.49
CA GLY A 151 -5.09 6.50 9.60
C GLY A 151 -4.87 7.92 10.09
N VAL A 152 -4.46 8.83 9.20
CA VAL A 152 -4.20 10.22 9.56
C VAL A 152 -5.50 10.94 9.93
N SER A 153 -6.58 10.69 9.19
CA SER A 153 -7.89 11.27 9.42
C SER A 153 -8.45 10.93 10.81
N ILE A 154 -8.36 9.65 11.20
CA ILE A 154 -8.78 9.20 12.54
C ILE A 154 -7.93 9.85 13.63
N ARG A 155 -6.60 9.87 13.46
CA ARG A 155 -5.68 10.48 14.44
C ARG A 155 -5.91 11.98 14.59
N SER A 156 -6.08 12.70 13.47
CA SER A 156 -6.35 14.15 13.47
C SER A 156 -7.67 14.49 14.13
N PHE A 157 -8.73 13.71 13.89
CA PHE A 157 -10.01 13.84 14.58
C PHE A 157 -9.88 13.57 16.08
N LEU A 158 -9.22 12.47 16.44
CA LEU A 158 -9.05 12.10 17.85
C LEU A 158 -8.18 13.11 18.62
N SER A 159 -7.18 13.72 17.99
CA SER A 159 -6.42 14.84 18.56
C SER A 159 -7.34 15.97 19.04
N LEU A 160 -8.35 16.32 18.25
CA LEU A 160 -9.31 17.36 18.63
C LEU A 160 -10.22 16.93 19.79
N VAL A 161 -10.71 15.70 19.81
CA VAL A 161 -11.69 15.24 20.80
C VAL A 161 -11.08 14.73 22.11
N THR A 162 -9.79 14.40 22.12
CA THR A 162 -9.05 13.98 23.33
C THR A 162 -8.19 15.10 23.92
N ALA A 163 -8.11 16.25 23.25
CA ALA A 163 -7.21 17.35 23.58
C ALA A 163 -5.71 16.96 23.58
N ILE A 164 -5.34 15.85 22.91
CA ILE A 164 -3.95 15.48 22.64
C ILE A 164 -3.48 16.32 21.46
N PRO A 165 -2.44 17.16 21.59
CA PRO A 165 -2.03 18.05 20.53
C PRO A 165 -1.44 17.28 19.34
N LEU A 166 -1.52 17.85 18.14
CA LEU A 166 -0.92 17.26 16.93
C LEU A 166 0.60 17.12 17.02
N SER A 167 1.27 17.88 17.89
CA SER A 167 2.70 17.72 18.21
C SER A 167 3.01 16.44 19.01
N ASP A 168 2.00 15.80 19.60
CA ASP A 168 2.12 14.61 20.45
C ASP A 168 1.21 13.47 19.95
N THR A 169 1.08 13.31 18.65
CA THR A 169 0.25 12.23 18.07
C THR A 169 0.76 10.83 18.40
N GLU A 170 1.99 10.70 18.91
CA GLU A 170 2.51 9.42 19.41
C GLU A 170 1.74 8.90 20.63
N ALA A 171 1.10 9.79 21.38
CA ALA A 171 0.19 9.42 22.48
C ALA A 171 -1.11 8.73 22.00
N LEU A 172 -1.43 8.83 20.69
CA LEU A 172 -2.53 8.11 20.06
C LEU A 172 -2.04 6.81 19.40
N PRO A 173 -2.86 5.75 19.35
CA PRO A 173 -2.52 4.52 18.63
C PRO A 173 -2.18 4.77 17.15
N ILE A 174 -1.39 3.88 16.56
CA ILE A 174 -1.11 3.89 15.10
C ILE A 174 -2.31 3.35 14.30
N PHE A 175 -3.35 2.93 14.92
CA PHE A 175 -4.55 2.30 14.33
C PHE A 175 -4.24 1.19 13.31
N HIS A 176 -4.60 -0.04 13.65
CA HIS A 176 -4.47 -1.19 12.77
C HIS A 176 -5.57 -1.17 11.68
N ASN A 177 -5.28 -1.78 10.54
CA ASN A 177 -6.31 -1.98 9.52
C ASN A 177 -7.50 -2.75 10.11
N THR A 178 -8.72 -2.27 9.86
CA THR A 178 -9.98 -2.73 10.45
C THR A 178 -10.11 -2.61 11.96
N SER A 179 -9.19 -1.93 12.65
CA SER A 179 -9.40 -1.64 14.07
C SER A 179 -10.68 -0.83 14.27
N VAL A 180 -11.34 -1.07 15.39
CA VAL A 180 -12.59 -0.42 15.78
C VAL A 180 -12.35 0.43 17.01
N SER A 181 -12.60 1.73 16.89
CA SER A 181 -12.64 2.64 18.03
C SER A 181 -14.09 2.97 18.35
N THR A 182 -14.50 2.81 19.60
CA THR A 182 -15.86 3.12 20.06
C THR A 182 -15.88 4.48 20.72
N LEU A 183 -16.77 5.36 20.25
CA LEU A 183 -17.01 6.68 20.81
C LEU A 183 -18.50 6.86 21.15
N ARG A 184 -18.79 7.78 22.06
CA ARG A 184 -20.13 8.31 22.33
C ARG A 184 -20.18 9.78 21.97
N TYR A 185 -21.30 10.20 21.37
CA TYR A 185 -21.59 11.61 21.14
C TYR A 185 -22.85 11.99 21.90
N GLU A 186 -22.72 12.95 22.79
CA GLU A 186 -23.84 13.45 23.59
C GLU A 186 -23.62 14.92 23.92
N ASN A 187 -24.66 15.73 23.78
CA ASN A 187 -24.65 17.16 24.10
C ASN A 187 -23.50 17.95 23.43
N GLY A 188 -23.16 17.60 22.18
CA GLY A 188 -22.09 18.27 21.44
C GLY A 188 -20.67 17.77 21.76
N VAL A 189 -20.52 16.73 22.59
CA VAL A 189 -19.21 16.23 23.05
C VAL A 189 -19.00 14.79 22.59
N PHE A 190 -17.84 14.52 21.99
CA PHE A 190 -17.36 13.17 21.71
C PHE A 190 -16.56 12.64 22.92
N THR A 191 -16.86 11.43 23.34
CA THR A 191 -16.14 10.72 24.39
C THR A 191 -15.61 9.39 23.85
N PRO A 192 -14.31 9.23 23.64
CA PRO A 192 -13.70 7.94 23.29
C PRO A 192 -13.84 6.95 24.45
N ILE A 193 -14.26 5.73 24.17
CA ILE A 193 -14.46 4.64 25.13
C ILE A 193 -13.36 3.58 25.00
N VAL A 194 -13.11 3.15 23.75
CA VAL A 194 -12.06 2.20 23.40
C VAL A 194 -11.42 2.67 22.09
N LEU A 195 -10.12 2.60 21.99
CA LEU A 195 -9.39 2.96 20.78
C LEU A 195 -8.62 1.75 20.26
N ASP A 196 -8.54 1.64 18.91
CA ASP A 196 -7.72 0.66 18.17
C ASP A 196 -7.97 -0.81 18.58
N GLU A 197 -9.20 -1.20 18.81
CA GLU A 197 -9.55 -2.54 19.24
C GLU A 197 -9.57 -3.51 18.04
N CYS A 198 -8.80 -4.61 18.13
CA CYS A 198 -8.52 -5.57 17.04
C CYS A 198 -8.80 -7.03 17.41
N SER A 199 -9.63 -7.32 18.42
CA SER A 199 -9.86 -8.70 18.90
C SER A 199 -10.44 -9.66 17.85
N HIS A 200 -11.11 -9.12 16.83
CA HIS A 200 -11.61 -9.90 15.70
C HIS A 200 -10.51 -10.39 14.74
N LEU A 201 -9.27 -9.88 14.87
CA LEU A 201 -8.14 -10.28 14.05
C LEU A 201 -7.11 -11.08 14.86
N PRO A 202 -6.70 -12.28 14.40
CA PRO A 202 -5.52 -12.93 14.93
C PRO A 202 -4.27 -12.05 14.69
N LYS A 203 -3.28 -12.15 15.59
CA LYS A 203 -2.09 -11.28 15.56
C LYS A 203 -1.38 -11.20 14.21
N ASN A 204 -1.30 -12.29 13.47
CA ASN A 204 -0.67 -12.36 12.15
C ASN A 204 -1.50 -11.69 11.02
N ARG A 205 -2.70 -11.22 11.31
CA ARG A 205 -3.54 -10.44 10.39
C ARG A 205 -3.71 -8.98 10.81
N GLN A 206 -3.17 -8.60 11.97
CA GLN A 206 -3.13 -7.21 12.41
C GLN A 206 -2.01 -6.49 11.67
N THR A 207 -2.35 -5.47 10.91
CA THR A 207 -1.40 -4.67 10.12
C THR A 207 -1.60 -3.19 10.39
N ALA A 208 -0.49 -2.49 10.54
CA ALA A 208 -0.44 -1.05 10.69
C ALA A 208 0.68 -0.48 9.81
N TRP A 209 0.69 0.83 9.62
CA TRP A 209 1.81 1.48 8.97
C TRP A 209 3.04 1.42 9.88
N SER A 210 4.19 1.12 9.29
CA SER A 210 5.50 1.18 9.94
C SER A 210 6.36 2.21 9.22
N TRP A 211 7.19 2.94 9.93
CA TRP A 211 8.07 3.97 9.37
C TRP A 211 9.47 3.44 9.02
N THR A 212 9.63 2.14 8.86
CA THR A 212 10.91 1.48 8.60
C THR A 212 10.81 0.45 7.51
N GLY A 213 11.91 0.21 6.80
CA GLY A 213 12.01 -0.84 5.79
C GLY A 213 11.43 -0.41 4.44
N ASP A 214 11.77 0.79 3.98
CA ASP A 214 11.29 1.35 2.71
C ASP A 214 12.38 1.31 1.64
N LEU A 215 12.07 0.68 0.51
CA LEU A 215 12.94 0.74 -0.65
C LEU A 215 12.83 2.09 -1.34
N ARG A 216 13.99 2.62 -1.72
CA ARG A 216 14.16 3.69 -2.69
C ARG A 216 14.59 3.10 -4.02
N ASP A 217 14.28 3.76 -5.11
CA ASP A 217 14.77 3.38 -6.44
C ASP A 217 15.35 4.57 -7.20
N GLU A 218 16.33 4.27 -8.04
CA GLU A 218 16.91 5.19 -9.00
C GLU A 218 17.01 4.54 -10.37
N SER A 219 16.78 5.33 -11.42
CA SER A 219 17.05 4.90 -12.78
C SER A 219 18.56 4.65 -12.96
N MET A 220 18.93 3.49 -13.49
CA MET A 220 20.31 3.07 -13.62
C MET A 220 20.71 2.83 -15.09
N ASP A 221 21.70 3.54 -15.57
CA ASP A 221 22.31 3.27 -16.88
C ASP A 221 23.15 1.97 -16.84
N PRO A 222 22.68 0.87 -17.49
CA PRO A 222 23.35 -0.42 -17.38
C PRO A 222 24.75 -0.44 -18.06
N MET A 223 25.06 0.50 -18.95
CA MET A 223 26.42 0.61 -19.52
C MET A 223 27.39 1.30 -18.57
N ARG A 224 26.93 2.33 -17.85
CA ARG A 224 27.77 3.04 -16.88
C ARG A 224 28.01 2.20 -15.63
N GLU A 225 27.00 1.44 -15.20
CA GLU A 225 27.07 0.56 -14.03
C GLU A 225 27.11 -0.93 -14.42
N ARG A 226 27.86 -1.24 -15.48
CA ARG A 226 27.94 -2.58 -16.07
C ARG A 226 28.24 -3.68 -15.06
N SER A 227 29.21 -3.44 -14.19
CA SER A 227 29.64 -4.41 -13.17
C SER A 227 28.46 -4.76 -12.24
N TYR A 228 27.80 -3.74 -11.67
CA TYR A 228 26.66 -3.93 -10.79
C TYR A 228 25.53 -4.72 -11.50
N TYR A 229 25.17 -4.33 -12.73
CA TYR A 229 24.14 -4.99 -13.51
C TYR A 229 24.47 -6.49 -13.73
N THR A 230 25.69 -6.77 -14.19
CA THR A 230 26.11 -8.15 -14.49
C THR A 230 26.23 -9.01 -13.24
N ASP A 231 26.70 -8.45 -12.12
CA ASP A 231 26.82 -9.16 -10.84
C ASP A 231 25.43 -9.53 -10.28
N CYS A 232 24.46 -8.62 -10.32
CA CYS A 232 23.07 -8.91 -9.94
C CYS A 232 22.45 -10.02 -10.80
N TYR A 233 22.70 -9.99 -12.09
CA TYR A 233 22.20 -11.01 -13.01
C TYR A 233 22.87 -12.36 -12.79
N ALA A 234 24.19 -12.37 -12.57
CA ALA A 234 24.95 -13.58 -12.28
C ALA A 234 24.46 -14.27 -10.99
N ASP A 235 24.24 -13.48 -9.93
CA ASP A 235 23.72 -14.00 -8.67
C ASP A 235 22.28 -14.53 -8.81
N ALA A 236 21.43 -13.82 -9.54
CA ALA A 236 20.08 -14.30 -9.86
C ALA A 236 20.09 -15.59 -10.66
N TRP A 237 20.97 -15.67 -11.67
CA TRP A 237 21.14 -16.85 -12.51
C TRP A 237 21.63 -18.05 -11.70
N LEU A 238 22.67 -17.84 -10.88
CA LEU A 238 23.20 -18.88 -10.00
C LEU A 238 22.14 -19.40 -9.01
N SER A 239 21.35 -18.48 -8.45
CA SER A 239 20.24 -18.83 -7.55
C SER A 239 19.14 -19.63 -8.24
N ALA A 240 18.93 -19.43 -9.55
CA ALA A 240 17.89 -20.10 -10.33
C ALA A 240 18.37 -21.43 -10.98
N HIS A 241 19.65 -21.56 -11.29
CA HIS A 241 20.14 -22.65 -12.08
C HIS A 241 21.26 -23.49 -11.40
N GLY A 242 21.72 -23.04 -10.22
CA GLY A 242 22.75 -23.73 -9.44
C GLY A 242 24.17 -23.66 -10.05
N SER A 243 24.36 -23.15 -11.27
CA SER A 243 25.64 -22.91 -11.92
C SER A 243 25.58 -21.70 -12.84
N LEU A 244 26.76 -21.16 -13.21
CA LEU A 244 26.87 -20.09 -14.19
C LEU A 244 27.10 -20.64 -15.63
N ASP A 245 26.94 -21.95 -15.83
CA ASP A 245 27.05 -22.55 -17.15
C ASP A 245 25.98 -21.95 -18.08
N ARG A 246 26.39 -21.58 -19.28
CA ARG A 246 25.55 -20.93 -20.30
C ARG A 246 25.04 -19.53 -19.90
N PHE A 247 25.58 -18.93 -18.84
CA PHE A 247 25.29 -17.54 -18.53
C PHE A 247 26.08 -16.62 -19.48
N GLU A 248 25.37 -15.85 -20.29
CA GLU A 248 25.95 -14.91 -21.24
C GLU A 248 25.58 -13.46 -20.83
N PRO A 249 26.34 -12.83 -19.93
CA PRO A 249 25.98 -11.51 -19.37
C PRO A 249 25.87 -10.42 -20.43
N SER A 250 26.62 -10.55 -21.55
CA SER A 250 26.62 -9.55 -22.64
C SER A 250 25.26 -9.46 -23.35
N ALA A 251 24.54 -10.59 -23.49
CA ALA A 251 23.22 -10.60 -24.12
C ALA A 251 22.19 -9.86 -23.27
N TYR A 252 22.18 -10.11 -21.97
CA TYR A 252 21.29 -9.41 -21.01
C TYR A 252 21.61 -7.92 -20.92
N LEU A 253 22.89 -7.57 -20.82
CA LEU A 253 23.33 -6.19 -20.78
C LEU A 253 22.91 -5.42 -22.04
N LEU A 254 23.08 -6.01 -23.23
CA LEU A 254 22.67 -5.38 -24.49
C LEU A 254 21.15 -5.16 -24.55
N ALA A 255 20.36 -6.11 -24.06
CA ALA A 255 18.91 -5.97 -23.97
C ALA A 255 18.53 -4.84 -23.01
N ALA A 256 19.10 -4.80 -21.81
CA ALA A 256 18.86 -3.75 -20.83
C ALA A 256 19.22 -2.35 -21.35
N CYS A 257 20.34 -2.21 -22.08
CA CYS A 257 20.68 -0.95 -22.71
C CYS A 257 19.61 -0.45 -23.70
N LYS A 258 18.98 -1.37 -24.44
CA LYS A 258 17.89 -1.01 -25.35
C LYS A 258 16.65 -0.59 -24.59
N HIS A 259 16.32 -1.25 -23.47
CA HIS A 259 15.21 -0.88 -22.60
C HIS A 259 15.46 0.51 -22.00
N TYR A 260 16.63 0.72 -21.42
CA TYR A 260 17.04 1.99 -20.78
C TYR A 260 17.00 3.19 -21.75
N VAL A 261 17.58 3.05 -22.93
CA VAL A 261 17.60 4.13 -23.95
C VAL A 261 16.18 4.55 -24.34
N ARG A 262 15.24 3.59 -24.31
CA ARG A 262 13.85 3.84 -24.65
C ARG A 262 13.09 4.50 -23.50
N ASP A 263 13.25 4.00 -22.29
CA ASP A 263 12.69 4.56 -21.06
C ASP A 263 13.65 4.27 -19.90
N PRO A 264 14.35 5.28 -19.40
CA PRO A 264 15.29 5.11 -18.29
C PRO A 264 14.66 4.49 -17.03
N ARG A 265 13.35 4.62 -16.84
CA ARG A 265 12.61 4.03 -15.71
C ARG A 265 12.43 2.52 -15.83
N SER A 266 12.83 1.91 -16.96
CA SER A 266 12.77 0.46 -17.16
C SER A 266 13.84 -0.30 -16.41
N ILE A 267 14.94 0.35 -16.03
CA ILE A 267 16.05 -0.25 -15.29
C ILE A 267 16.23 0.52 -13.99
N LEU A 268 15.88 -0.11 -12.88
CA LEU A 268 15.91 0.52 -11.56
C LEU A 268 16.87 -0.20 -10.62
N LYS A 269 17.80 0.55 -10.05
CA LYS A 269 18.61 0.13 -8.92
C LYS A 269 17.84 0.40 -7.63
N LEU A 270 17.77 -0.60 -6.77
CA LEU A 270 16.99 -0.56 -5.54
C LEU A 270 17.93 -0.37 -4.34
N TYR A 271 17.54 0.50 -3.43
CA TYR A 271 18.31 0.85 -2.25
C TYR A 271 17.51 0.66 -0.97
N ASP A 272 18.19 0.26 0.09
CA ASP A 272 17.78 0.35 1.48
C ASP A 272 18.72 1.38 2.14
N ASP A 273 18.20 2.53 2.49
CA ASP A 273 18.97 3.74 2.73
C ASP A 273 19.96 4.02 1.56
N ASP A 274 21.25 4.11 1.83
CA ASP A 274 22.30 4.33 0.82
C ASP A 274 22.89 3.04 0.24
N LYS A 275 22.41 1.89 0.67
CA LYS A 275 22.95 0.61 0.25
C LYS A 275 22.18 0.01 -0.91
N ALA A 276 22.86 -0.23 -2.02
CA ALA A 276 22.28 -0.91 -3.17
C ALA A 276 21.98 -2.38 -2.83
N VAL A 277 20.70 -2.78 -2.93
CA VAL A 277 20.19 -4.07 -2.46
C VAL A 277 19.49 -4.87 -3.53
N GLY A 278 19.24 -4.29 -4.71
CA GLY A 278 18.52 -5.00 -5.75
C GLY A 278 18.51 -4.31 -7.11
N LEU A 279 17.94 -5.01 -8.07
CA LEU A 279 17.81 -4.57 -9.46
C LEU A 279 16.44 -4.98 -10.01
N LEU A 280 15.78 -4.07 -10.71
CA LEU A 280 14.58 -4.34 -11.50
C LEU A 280 14.87 -4.02 -12.97
N ASP A 281 14.60 -4.99 -13.86
CA ASP A 281 14.74 -4.84 -15.32
C ASP A 281 13.40 -5.18 -15.99
N LEU A 282 12.84 -4.22 -16.71
CA LEU A 282 11.54 -4.28 -17.37
C LEU A 282 11.69 -4.20 -18.89
N ASP A 283 11.17 -5.18 -19.61
CA ASP A 283 11.11 -5.14 -21.08
C ASP A 283 9.87 -4.35 -21.52
N THR A 284 10.08 -3.13 -21.94
CA THR A 284 9.01 -2.20 -22.32
C THR A 284 8.37 -2.50 -23.68
N LEU A 285 8.97 -3.40 -24.46
CA LEU A 285 8.53 -3.77 -25.81
C LEU A 285 7.71 -5.05 -25.83
N LYS A 286 8.14 -6.02 -25.06
CA LYS A 286 7.53 -7.35 -25.02
C LYS A 286 6.08 -7.26 -24.55
N GLY A 287 5.16 -7.80 -25.35
CA GLY A 287 3.72 -7.77 -25.07
C GLY A 287 3.03 -6.42 -25.24
N ARG A 288 3.68 -5.46 -25.89
CA ARG A 288 3.11 -4.12 -26.08
C ARG A 288 1.79 -4.14 -26.82
N ASP A 289 1.71 -4.89 -27.89
CA ASP A 289 0.52 -4.92 -28.76
C ASP A 289 -0.62 -5.73 -28.14
N GLU A 290 -0.30 -6.68 -27.23
CA GLU A 290 -1.28 -7.48 -26.49
C GLU A 290 -1.62 -6.90 -25.10
N ALA A 291 -1.15 -5.69 -24.78
CA ALA A 291 -1.39 -4.96 -23.55
C ALA A 291 -0.92 -5.65 -22.26
N TRP A 292 0.17 -6.43 -22.31
CA TRP A 292 0.82 -6.94 -21.12
C TRP A 292 2.25 -6.42 -20.96
N GLY A 293 2.72 -6.37 -19.72
CA GLY A 293 4.07 -5.99 -19.34
C GLY A 293 4.94 -7.20 -19.04
N TRP A 294 6.28 -7.02 -19.03
CA TRP A 294 7.24 -8.09 -18.81
C TRP A 294 8.31 -7.69 -17.80
N ILE A 295 8.42 -8.47 -16.73
CA ILE A 295 9.57 -8.40 -15.81
C ILE A 295 10.66 -9.33 -16.35
N THR A 296 11.79 -8.77 -16.76
CA THR A 296 12.97 -9.51 -17.20
C THR A 296 13.76 -10.01 -16.00
N LEU A 297 13.96 -9.12 -15.00
CA LEU A 297 14.61 -9.44 -13.74
C LEU A 297 13.96 -8.67 -12.60
N LEU A 298 13.67 -9.35 -11.51
CA LEU A 298 13.43 -8.78 -10.18
C LEU A 298 14.41 -9.47 -9.23
N TYR A 299 15.44 -8.75 -8.84
CA TYR A 299 16.51 -9.26 -8.00
C TYR A 299 16.62 -8.48 -6.69
N LEU A 300 16.81 -9.22 -5.61
CA LEU A 300 17.21 -8.70 -4.31
C LEU A 300 18.35 -9.57 -3.77
N ARG A 301 19.34 -8.91 -3.20
CA ARG A 301 20.42 -9.58 -2.47
C ARG A 301 19.84 -10.51 -1.41
N GLU A 302 20.51 -11.61 -1.13
CA GLU A 302 20.00 -12.67 -0.26
C GLU A 302 19.64 -12.18 1.16
N ASP A 303 20.51 -11.35 1.74
CA ASP A 303 20.35 -10.76 3.07
C ASP A 303 19.14 -9.79 3.19
N TYR A 304 18.56 -9.38 2.06
CA TYR A 304 17.37 -8.52 1.99
C TYR A 304 16.07 -9.26 1.64
N ARG A 305 16.13 -10.55 1.38
CA ARG A 305 14.96 -11.38 1.06
C ARG A 305 14.18 -11.74 2.33
N GLY A 306 12.84 -11.80 2.24
CA GLY A 306 11.95 -12.17 3.35
C GLY A 306 11.62 -11.02 4.32
N ARG A 307 12.01 -9.78 4.01
CA ARG A 307 11.77 -8.57 4.83
C ARG A 307 10.69 -7.64 4.27
N GLY A 308 9.89 -8.11 3.29
CA GLY A 308 8.88 -7.27 2.64
C GLY A 308 9.39 -6.50 1.41
N TYR A 309 10.69 -6.43 1.16
CA TYR A 309 11.25 -5.69 0.03
C TYR A 309 10.87 -6.25 -1.35
N GLY A 310 10.60 -7.56 -1.45
CA GLY A 310 10.17 -8.16 -2.71
C GLY A 310 8.85 -7.59 -3.21
N VAL A 311 7.90 -7.33 -2.33
CA VAL A 311 6.61 -6.75 -2.72
C VAL A 311 6.74 -5.28 -3.12
N GLN A 312 7.62 -4.53 -2.47
CA GLN A 312 7.92 -3.14 -2.84
C GLN A 312 8.64 -3.06 -4.22
N ALA A 313 9.58 -3.98 -4.49
CA ALA A 313 10.23 -4.07 -5.80
C ALA A 313 9.23 -4.43 -6.91
N LEU A 314 8.34 -5.40 -6.65
CA LEU A 314 7.28 -5.78 -7.58
C LEU A 314 6.28 -4.64 -7.83
N ALA A 315 5.97 -3.85 -6.80
CA ALA A 315 5.08 -2.70 -6.90
C ALA A 315 5.55 -1.68 -7.95
N ARG A 316 6.88 -1.46 -8.07
CA ARG A 316 7.47 -0.58 -9.09
C ARG A 316 7.14 -1.05 -10.50
N ALA A 317 7.25 -2.36 -10.74
CA ALA A 317 6.85 -2.95 -12.02
C ALA A 317 5.34 -2.81 -12.27
N ILE A 318 4.51 -3.07 -11.26
CA ILE A 318 3.05 -2.96 -11.35
C ILE A 318 2.65 -1.53 -11.69
N MET A 319 3.13 -0.55 -10.93
CA MET A 319 2.79 0.86 -11.14
C MET A 319 3.34 1.38 -12.47
N TYR A 320 4.55 0.97 -12.86
CA TYR A 320 5.12 1.31 -14.15
C TYR A 320 4.24 0.84 -15.31
N TYR A 321 3.81 -0.42 -15.28
CA TYR A 321 3.00 -0.98 -16.37
C TYR A 321 1.54 -0.52 -16.33
N ARG A 322 0.96 -0.23 -15.15
CA ARG A 322 -0.33 0.46 -15.05
C ARG A 322 -0.29 1.83 -15.71
N ALA A 323 0.75 2.63 -15.45
CA ALA A 323 0.93 3.94 -16.08
C ALA A 323 1.08 3.85 -17.61
N LEU A 324 1.52 2.71 -18.15
CA LEU A 324 1.55 2.43 -19.60
C LEU A 324 0.24 1.81 -20.13
N GLY A 325 -0.81 1.70 -19.31
CA GLY A 325 -2.10 1.12 -19.69
C GLY A 325 -2.05 -0.40 -19.94
N ARG A 326 -1.07 -1.11 -19.35
CA ARG A 326 -1.00 -2.57 -19.46
C ARG A 326 -2.03 -3.22 -18.53
N LYS A 327 -2.65 -4.30 -19.00
CA LYS A 327 -3.72 -5.02 -18.29
C LYS A 327 -3.25 -6.32 -17.63
N GLU A 328 -2.07 -6.75 -17.93
CA GLU A 328 -1.46 -7.96 -17.36
C GLU A 328 0.05 -7.76 -17.20
N LEU A 329 0.63 -8.34 -16.16
CA LEU A 329 2.06 -8.40 -15.92
C LEU A 329 2.53 -9.85 -15.97
N ARG A 330 3.57 -10.13 -16.73
CA ARG A 330 4.11 -11.48 -16.95
C ARG A 330 5.58 -11.56 -16.61
N LEU A 331 6.02 -12.77 -16.24
CA LEU A 331 7.41 -13.10 -15.98
C LEU A 331 7.69 -14.60 -16.19
N HIS A 332 8.97 -14.93 -16.29
CA HIS A 332 9.42 -16.31 -16.14
C HIS A 332 10.05 -16.53 -14.76
N VAL A 333 9.82 -17.71 -14.18
CA VAL A 333 10.47 -18.18 -12.96
C VAL A 333 10.90 -19.65 -13.16
N ALA A 334 12.07 -20.02 -12.67
CA ALA A 334 12.51 -21.41 -12.70
C ALA A 334 11.61 -22.26 -11.79
N GLU A 335 11.20 -23.42 -12.28
CA GLU A 335 10.27 -24.32 -11.59
C GLU A 335 10.80 -24.82 -10.25
N ASP A 336 12.09 -25.01 -10.12
CA ASP A 336 12.79 -25.42 -8.89
C ASP A 336 13.00 -24.28 -7.90
N ASN A 337 12.88 -23.01 -8.32
CA ASN A 337 12.91 -21.87 -7.44
C ASN A 337 11.57 -21.70 -6.69
N GLN A 338 11.26 -22.68 -5.85
CA GLN A 338 10.01 -22.75 -5.10
C GLN A 338 9.75 -21.49 -4.22
N ARG A 339 10.80 -20.80 -3.76
CA ARG A 339 10.66 -19.57 -3.00
C ARG A 339 10.08 -18.45 -3.86
N ALA A 340 10.61 -18.25 -5.06
CA ALA A 340 10.11 -17.23 -5.98
C ALA A 340 8.70 -17.58 -6.49
N VAL A 341 8.44 -18.86 -6.81
CA VAL A 341 7.10 -19.32 -7.22
C VAL A 341 6.06 -18.95 -6.16
N ARG A 342 6.27 -19.35 -4.90
CA ARG A 342 5.36 -19.00 -3.79
C ARG A 342 5.21 -17.50 -3.60
N PHE A 343 6.30 -16.74 -3.74
CA PHE A 343 6.23 -15.28 -3.66
C PHE A 343 5.28 -14.71 -4.72
N TYR A 344 5.43 -15.10 -5.98
CA TYR A 344 4.57 -14.62 -7.07
C TYR A 344 3.11 -15.08 -6.90
N GLU A 345 2.88 -16.33 -6.49
CA GLU A 345 1.52 -16.82 -6.16
C GLU A 345 0.85 -15.98 -5.06
N CYS A 346 1.58 -15.67 -3.98
CA CYS A 346 1.10 -14.79 -2.91
C CYS A 346 0.81 -13.36 -3.39
N GLN A 347 1.45 -12.93 -4.49
CA GLN A 347 1.20 -11.64 -5.14
C GLN A 347 0.16 -11.71 -6.27
N GLY A 348 -0.61 -12.80 -6.35
CA GLY A 348 -1.72 -12.95 -7.30
C GLY A 348 -1.31 -13.37 -8.72
N PHE A 349 -0.06 -13.77 -8.93
CA PHE A 349 0.35 -14.40 -10.20
C PHE A 349 -0.16 -15.83 -10.28
N ARG A 350 -0.63 -16.21 -11.46
CA ARG A 350 -1.07 -17.57 -11.78
C ARG A 350 -0.19 -18.18 -12.87
N LEU A 351 -0.08 -19.49 -12.86
CA LEU A 351 0.63 -20.22 -13.91
C LEU A 351 -0.14 -20.11 -15.23
N LEU A 352 0.52 -19.61 -16.27
CA LEU A 352 -0.02 -19.53 -17.63
C LEU A 352 0.49 -20.67 -18.50
N LYS A 353 1.79 -21.03 -18.38
CA LYS A 353 2.42 -22.08 -19.18
C LYS A 353 3.65 -22.63 -18.47
N LYS A 354 3.93 -23.92 -18.69
CA LYS A 354 5.17 -24.58 -18.29
C LYS A 354 5.93 -25.04 -19.52
N SER A 355 7.23 -24.75 -19.61
CA SER A 355 8.07 -25.16 -20.73
C SER A 355 9.54 -25.15 -20.32
N GLY A 356 10.27 -26.27 -20.59
CA GLY A 356 11.73 -26.32 -20.40
C GLY A 356 12.22 -26.03 -18.99
N GLY A 357 11.48 -26.43 -17.93
CA GLY A 357 11.85 -26.16 -16.54
C GLY A 357 11.53 -24.73 -16.08
N MET A 358 10.89 -23.92 -16.94
CA MET A 358 10.46 -22.55 -16.63
C MET A 358 8.94 -22.47 -16.56
N LEU A 359 8.45 -21.68 -15.61
CA LEU A 359 7.04 -21.33 -15.45
C LEU A 359 6.84 -19.92 -16.01
N LEU A 360 5.94 -19.76 -16.97
CA LEU A 360 5.38 -18.45 -17.34
C LEU A 360 4.24 -18.14 -16.38
N MET A 361 4.38 -17.08 -15.61
CA MET A 361 3.35 -16.63 -14.70
C MET A 361 2.81 -15.27 -15.11
N GLY A 362 1.52 -15.01 -14.82
CA GLY A 362 0.86 -13.76 -15.14
C GLY A 362 -0.08 -13.30 -14.03
N ARG A 363 -0.20 -11.97 -13.87
CA ARG A 363 -1.11 -11.31 -12.96
C ARG A 363 -1.89 -10.22 -13.71
N GLU A 364 -3.19 -10.15 -13.55
CA GLU A 364 -4.00 -9.04 -14.06
C GLU A 364 -3.63 -7.73 -13.34
N LEU A 365 -3.63 -6.63 -14.10
CA LEU A 365 -3.43 -5.28 -13.60
C LEU A 365 -4.75 -4.52 -13.80
N HIS A 366 -5.37 -4.08 -12.72
CA HIS A 366 -6.53 -3.21 -12.78
C HIS A 366 -6.09 -1.75 -12.72
N GLU A 367 -6.88 -0.86 -13.27
CA GLU A 367 -6.65 0.58 -13.19
C GLU A 367 -6.82 1.03 -11.73
N SER A 368 -5.87 1.78 -11.20
CA SER A 368 -5.91 2.35 -9.84
C SER A 368 -6.57 3.72 -9.84
#